data_6e4b17b73e6321ea4ac69af4019dbcae
#
_entry.id   6e4b17b73e6321ea4ac69af4019dbcae
#
_cell.length_a   1.000
_cell.length_b   1.000
_cell.length_c   1.000
_cell.angle_alpha   90.00
_cell.angle_beta   90.00
_cell.angle_gamma   90.00
#
_symmetry.space_group_name_H-M   'P 1'
#
loop_
_entity.id
_entity.type
_entity.pdbx_description
1 polymer ?
#
loop_
_entity_poly.entity_id
_entity_poly.type
_entity_poly.pdbx_seq_one_letter_code
_entity_poly.pdbx_strand_id
1 'polypeptide(L)'
;MVTATSTTPEYCDVNGYISPQTQFDLKLPTTTYQGRYLQEGCGGFCGFIPHNFFPSCDAQLGGDFALAIENAGHLGAKDTDGAWALDDLQLRLEFGSLSEHALAQATKAIITTFYGQPPSYSYFDGCSSGGQEALQEAQRYPGDFDGIIAGAPANIMAPLVAEVQVWYARANLDAQGHQILTADKLPALHAAVM
;
A
#
# COMPACT_ATOMS: atom_id res chain seq x y z
N MET A 1 -15.51 -14.76 10.53
CA MET A 1 -16.36 -14.84 9.31
C MET A 1 -17.14 -13.54 9.18
N VAL A 2 -17.09 -12.93 8.01
CA VAL A 2 -17.84 -11.72 7.68
C VAL A 2 -18.92 -12.08 6.66
N THR A 3 -20.15 -11.77 6.99
CA THR A 3 -21.32 -12.13 6.16
C THR A 3 -21.36 -11.29 4.88
N ALA A 4 -21.78 -11.90 3.78
CA ALA A 4 -21.94 -11.22 2.50
C ALA A 4 -22.92 -10.03 2.57
N THR A 5 -22.61 -8.98 1.82
CA THR A 5 -23.46 -7.81 1.57
C THR A 5 -23.80 -7.75 0.07
N SER A 6 -24.50 -6.72 -0.38
CA SER A 6 -24.77 -6.49 -1.80
C SER A 6 -23.51 -6.19 -2.64
N THR A 7 -22.41 -5.79 -2.00
CA THR A 7 -21.19 -5.34 -2.67
C THR A 7 -19.95 -6.12 -2.23
N THR A 8 -20.06 -6.99 -1.23
CA THR A 8 -18.93 -7.71 -0.64
C THR A 8 -19.32 -9.18 -0.47
N PRO A 9 -18.52 -10.15 -0.95
CA PRO A 9 -18.79 -11.57 -0.74
C PRO A 9 -18.64 -11.93 0.76
N GLU A 10 -19.11 -13.11 1.12
CA GLU A 10 -18.76 -13.69 2.40
C GLU A 10 -17.29 -14.07 2.42
N TYR A 11 -16.58 -13.74 3.49
CA TYR A 11 -15.16 -14.06 3.64
C TYR A 11 -14.76 -14.38 5.08
N CYS A 12 -13.67 -15.12 5.22
CA CYS A 12 -12.95 -15.25 6.46
C CYS A 12 -11.94 -14.10 6.57
N ASP A 13 -12.05 -13.32 7.62
CA ASP A 13 -11.14 -12.20 7.92
C ASP A 13 -10.02 -12.71 8.83
N VAL A 14 -8.79 -12.60 8.38
CA VAL A 14 -7.60 -13.06 9.10
C VAL A 14 -6.68 -11.87 9.35
N ASN A 15 -6.65 -11.44 10.60
CA ASN A 15 -5.74 -10.41 11.05
C ASN A 15 -4.52 -11.06 11.69
N GLY A 16 -3.34 -10.66 11.29
CA GLY A 16 -2.10 -11.28 11.72
C GLY A 16 -0.97 -10.30 11.98
N TYR A 17 0.12 -10.88 12.45
CA TYR A 17 1.33 -10.15 12.78
C TYR A 17 2.56 -10.97 12.37
N ILE A 18 3.48 -10.32 11.66
CA ILE A 18 4.80 -10.84 11.32
C ILE A 18 5.83 -9.98 12.05
N SER A 19 6.77 -10.61 12.76
CA SER A 19 7.84 -9.88 13.46
C SER A 19 8.72 -9.12 12.46
N PRO A 20 9.17 -7.88 12.76
CA PRO A 20 9.06 -7.18 14.05
C PRO A 20 7.76 -6.39 14.27
N GLN A 21 7.13 -5.79 13.26
CA GLN A 21 5.95 -4.94 13.42
C GLN A 21 4.97 -5.00 12.24
N THR A 22 5.13 -5.94 11.31
CA THR A 22 4.25 -6.07 10.16
C THR A 22 2.89 -6.62 10.57
N GLN A 23 1.90 -5.76 10.65
CA GLN A 23 0.51 -6.14 10.83
C GLN A 23 -0.14 -6.32 9.47
N PHE A 24 -0.98 -7.34 9.32
CA PHE A 24 -1.66 -7.59 8.06
C PHE A 24 -3.13 -7.96 8.25
N ASP A 25 -3.90 -7.70 7.21
CA ASP A 25 -5.28 -8.15 7.01
C ASP A 25 -5.32 -9.02 5.75
N LEU A 26 -5.92 -10.21 5.86
CA LEU A 26 -6.11 -11.15 4.76
C LEU A 26 -7.57 -11.58 4.68
N LYS A 27 -8.21 -11.33 3.56
CA LYS A 27 -9.59 -11.70 3.28
C LYS A 27 -9.64 -12.92 2.38
N LEU A 28 -10.30 -13.96 2.87
CA LEU A 28 -10.43 -15.26 2.21
C LEU A 28 -11.90 -15.51 1.84
N PRO A 29 -12.34 -15.21 0.60
CA PRO A 29 -13.72 -15.46 0.16
C PRO A 29 -14.08 -16.94 0.29
N THR A 30 -15.25 -17.23 0.90
CA THR A 30 -15.62 -18.62 1.24
C THR A 30 -16.28 -19.38 0.09
N THR A 31 -16.95 -18.67 -0.83
CA THR A 31 -17.76 -19.30 -1.89
C THR A 31 -17.36 -18.88 -3.31
N THR A 32 -16.64 -17.78 -3.47
CA THR A 32 -16.37 -17.16 -4.77
C THR A 32 -14.91 -17.24 -5.21
N TYR A 33 -14.02 -17.70 -4.35
CA TYR A 33 -12.58 -17.80 -4.62
C TYR A 33 -12.26 -18.61 -5.90
N GLN A 34 -11.42 -18.04 -6.77
CA GLN A 34 -11.05 -18.60 -8.06
C GLN A 34 -9.57 -19.01 -8.18
N GLY A 35 -8.92 -19.30 -7.06
CA GLY A 35 -7.50 -19.67 -7.07
C GLY A 35 -6.55 -18.49 -7.31
N ARG A 36 -6.98 -17.26 -7.03
CA ARG A 36 -6.20 -16.05 -7.27
C ARG A 36 -5.89 -15.33 -5.96
N TYR A 37 -4.68 -14.85 -5.86
CA TYR A 37 -4.23 -14.02 -4.74
C TYR A 37 -3.86 -12.63 -5.25
N LEU A 38 -4.28 -11.60 -4.55
CA LEU A 38 -3.85 -10.24 -4.74
C LEU A 38 -3.28 -9.70 -3.44
N GLN A 39 -2.10 -9.12 -3.50
CA GLN A 39 -1.52 -8.31 -2.43
C GLN A 39 -1.54 -6.85 -2.86
N GLU A 40 -2.02 -5.99 -1.99
CA GLU A 40 -2.12 -4.56 -2.24
C GLU A 40 -1.03 -3.80 -1.48
N GLY A 41 -0.36 -2.89 -2.18
CA GLY A 41 0.58 -1.97 -1.59
C GLY A 41 -0.12 -0.80 -0.89
N CYS A 42 0.59 -0.18 0.02
CA CYS A 42 0.08 0.92 0.83
C CYS A 42 0.35 2.32 0.22
N GLY A 43 0.01 3.39 0.93
CA GLY A 43 0.18 4.77 0.50
C GLY A 43 0.90 5.66 1.52
N GLY A 44 1.58 6.69 1.05
CA GLY A 44 2.36 7.59 1.90
C GLY A 44 3.51 6.84 2.58
N PHE A 45 3.68 7.04 3.89
CA PHE A 45 4.59 6.24 4.71
C PHE A 45 3.91 5.03 5.34
N CYS A 46 2.67 4.72 4.96
CA CYS A 46 1.94 3.56 5.48
C CYS A 46 1.77 3.58 7.01
N GLY A 47 2.13 2.52 7.72
CA GLY A 47 2.10 2.47 9.18
C GLY A 47 0.75 2.06 9.79
N PHE A 48 -0.26 1.82 8.96
CA PHE A 48 -1.57 1.32 9.35
C PHE A 48 -2.24 0.60 8.17
N ILE A 49 -3.19 -0.26 8.48
CA ILE A 49 -3.98 -0.96 7.46
C ILE A 49 -5.20 -0.10 7.13
N PRO A 50 -5.41 0.31 5.86
CA PRO A 50 -6.60 1.04 5.48
C PRO A 50 -7.86 0.19 5.63
N HIS A 51 -8.94 0.78 6.16
CA HIS A 51 -10.18 0.05 6.41
C HIS A 51 -11.00 -0.28 5.16
N ASN A 52 -10.71 0.35 4.03
CA ASN A 52 -11.40 0.13 2.75
C ASN A 52 -10.62 -0.83 1.86
N PHE A 53 -10.53 -2.05 2.31
CA PHE A 53 -9.69 -3.08 1.69
C PHE A 53 -10.31 -3.73 0.44
N PHE A 54 -11.62 -3.72 0.28
CA PHE A 54 -12.22 -3.98 -1.03
C PHE A 54 -12.36 -2.63 -1.71
N PRO A 55 -11.37 -2.21 -2.52
CA PRO A 55 -11.36 -0.88 -3.07
C PRO A 55 -12.47 -0.72 -4.10
N SER A 56 -13.08 0.43 -4.08
CA SER A 56 -14.17 0.76 -4.99
C SER A 56 -13.75 0.83 -6.47
N CYS A 57 -12.44 0.90 -6.71
CA CYS A 57 -11.88 0.87 -8.07
C CYS A 57 -11.67 -0.55 -8.60
N ASP A 58 -11.72 -1.57 -7.75
CA ASP A 58 -11.48 -2.97 -8.11
C ASP A 58 -12.75 -3.81 -7.96
N ALA A 59 -13.86 -3.31 -8.47
CA ALA A 59 -15.15 -3.97 -8.42
C ALA A 59 -15.12 -5.40 -9.02
N GLN A 60 -14.23 -5.64 -9.98
CA GLN A 60 -13.95 -6.95 -10.56
C GLN A 60 -13.32 -7.93 -9.55
N LEU A 61 -12.74 -7.43 -8.45
CA LEU A 61 -12.15 -8.26 -7.40
C LEU A 61 -13.16 -8.71 -6.35
N GLY A 62 -14.45 -8.45 -6.55
CA GLY A 62 -15.54 -8.70 -5.61
C GLY A 62 -15.75 -10.13 -5.20
N GLY A 63 -14.67 -10.88 -4.91
CA GLY A 63 -14.71 -12.19 -4.31
C GLY A 63 -13.97 -13.30 -5.03
N ASP A 64 -13.35 -13.07 -6.17
CA ASP A 64 -12.57 -14.09 -6.87
C ASP A 64 -11.13 -14.19 -6.37
N PHE A 65 -10.67 -13.21 -5.62
CA PHE A 65 -9.33 -13.16 -5.06
C PHE A 65 -9.32 -13.34 -3.54
N ALA A 66 -8.32 -14.04 -3.02
CA ALA A 66 -7.84 -13.81 -1.67
C ALA A 66 -7.05 -12.50 -1.68
N LEU A 67 -7.37 -11.58 -0.76
CA LEU A 67 -6.80 -10.23 -0.74
C LEU A 67 -5.97 -10.02 0.52
N ALA A 68 -4.75 -9.52 0.39
CA ALA A 68 -3.90 -9.16 1.52
C ALA A 68 -3.38 -7.73 1.42
N ILE A 69 -3.23 -7.09 2.57
CA ILE A 69 -2.58 -5.80 2.74
C ILE A 69 -1.89 -5.75 4.10
N GLU A 70 -0.88 -4.91 4.23
CA GLU A 70 -0.12 -4.75 5.47
C GLU A 70 0.23 -3.27 5.74
N ASN A 71 0.94 -3.01 6.82
CA ASN A 71 1.29 -1.67 7.28
C ASN A 71 2.70 -1.21 6.89
N ALA A 72 3.36 -1.83 5.92
CA ALA A 72 4.75 -1.62 5.50
C ALA A 72 5.78 -1.85 6.61
N GLY A 73 5.51 -2.86 7.44
CA GLY A 73 6.45 -3.34 8.45
C GLY A 73 6.62 -2.46 9.68
N HIS A 74 5.80 -1.44 9.87
CA HIS A 74 5.90 -0.52 11.01
C HIS A 74 4.55 0.04 11.44
N LEU A 75 4.49 0.61 12.65
CA LEU A 75 3.33 1.34 13.14
C LEU A 75 3.55 2.84 12.98
N GLY A 76 2.60 3.52 12.37
CA GLY A 76 2.58 4.97 12.18
C GLY A 76 1.24 5.57 12.57
N ALA A 77 1.24 6.79 13.08
CA ALA A 77 0.01 7.50 13.43
C ALA A 77 -0.68 8.13 12.22
N LYS A 78 0.08 8.38 11.16
CA LYS A 78 -0.37 9.00 9.90
C LYS A 78 0.52 8.54 8.75
N ASP A 79 -0.02 8.52 7.56
CA ASP A 79 0.67 8.24 6.30
C ASP A 79 1.77 9.26 5.91
N THR A 80 1.87 10.36 6.64
CA THR A 80 2.89 11.42 6.46
C THR A 80 3.90 11.49 7.60
N ASP A 81 3.78 10.61 8.61
CA ASP A 81 4.68 10.59 9.77
C ASP A 81 5.84 9.62 9.53
N GLY A 82 7.06 10.17 9.43
CA GLY A 82 8.30 9.40 9.28
C GLY A 82 9.06 9.16 10.59
N ALA A 83 8.50 9.49 11.74
CA ALA A 83 9.19 9.38 13.04
C ALA A 83 9.57 7.95 13.41
N TRP A 84 8.80 6.96 12.93
CA TRP A 84 9.08 5.54 13.11
C TRP A 84 10.44 5.10 12.55
N ALA A 85 10.93 5.79 11.52
CA ALA A 85 12.22 5.47 10.89
C ALA A 85 13.44 6.02 11.65
N LEU A 86 13.23 6.86 12.69
CA LEU A 86 14.31 7.47 13.44
C LEU A 86 15.00 6.41 14.31
N ASP A 87 16.33 6.28 14.11
CA ASP A 87 17.20 5.37 14.87
C ASP A 87 16.79 3.87 14.87
N ASP A 88 15.93 3.47 13.95
CA ASP A 88 15.52 2.07 13.77
C ASP A 88 15.84 1.58 12.35
N LEU A 89 16.96 0.87 12.21
CA LEU A 89 17.38 0.30 10.93
C LEU A 89 16.46 -0.82 10.47
N GLN A 90 15.93 -1.62 11.40
CA GLN A 90 15.07 -2.76 11.03
C GLN A 90 13.77 -2.26 10.37
N LEU A 91 13.12 -1.28 10.97
CA LEU A 91 11.89 -0.71 10.40
C LEU A 91 12.11 -0.06 9.03
N ARG A 92 13.29 0.56 8.83
CA ARG A 92 13.67 1.07 7.49
C ARG A 92 13.86 -0.04 6.47
N LEU A 93 14.40 -1.19 6.87
CA LEU A 93 14.55 -2.36 5.99
C LEU A 93 13.19 -3.01 5.69
N GLU A 94 12.31 -3.11 6.69
CA GLU A 94 10.94 -3.60 6.48
C GLU A 94 10.22 -2.74 5.45
N PHE A 95 10.09 -1.43 5.70
CA PHE A 95 9.48 -0.48 4.77
C PHE A 95 10.14 -0.47 3.39
N GLY A 96 11.45 -0.61 3.35
CA GLY A 96 12.21 -0.48 2.10
C GLY A 96 12.15 -1.71 1.20
N SER A 97 11.94 -2.92 1.74
CA SER A 97 12.05 -4.13 0.91
C SER A 97 11.71 -5.48 1.56
N LEU A 98 11.35 -5.56 2.81
CA LEU A 98 11.22 -6.88 3.46
C LEU A 98 9.76 -7.25 3.75
N SER A 99 8.93 -6.29 4.18
CA SER A 99 7.59 -6.56 4.71
C SER A 99 6.67 -7.18 3.67
N GLU A 100 6.66 -6.68 2.44
CA GLU A 100 5.82 -7.19 1.35
C GLU A 100 6.16 -8.64 0.99
N HIS A 101 7.44 -8.95 0.89
CA HIS A 101 7.90 -10.32 0.68
C HIS A 101 7.49 -11.25 1.82
N ALA A 102 7.69 -10.81 3.07
CA ALA A 102 7.31 -11.59 4.25
C ALA A 102 5.78 -11.83 4.27
N LEU A 103 4.99 -10.82 3.91
CA LEU A 103 3.54 -10.96 3.77
C LEU A 103 3.18 -11.97 2.69
N ALA A 104 3.78 -11.88 1.50
CA ALA A 104 3.52 -12.80 0.40
C ALA A 104 3.75 -14.27 0.81
N GLN A 105 4.85 -14.54 1.52
CA GLN A 105 5.16 -15.89 2.01
C GLN A 105 4.13 -16.36 3.05
N ALA A 106 3.81 -15.52 4.03
CA ALA A 106 2.90 -15.86 5.12
C ALA A 106 1.47 -16.09 4.60
N THR A 107 0.97 -15.18 3.77
CA THR A 107 -0.41 -15.24 3.27
C THR A 107 -0.63 -16.39 2.30
N LYS A 108 0.33 -16.72 1.43
CA LYS A 108 0.25 -17.90 0.56
C LYS A 108 0.22 -19.20 1.36
N ALA A 109 0.93 -19.28 2.48
CA ALA A 109 0.86 -20.44 3.37
C ALA A 109 -0.51 -20.56 4.05
N ILE A 110 -1.10 -19.43 4.48
CA ILE A 110 -2.45 -19.38 5.05
C ILE A 110 -3.49 -19.78 3.99
N ILE A 111 -3.41 -19.21 2.79
CA ILE A 111 -4.28 -19.53 1.64
C ILE A 111 -4.24 -21.03 1.33
N THR A 112 -3.03 -21.58 1.26
CA THR A 112 -2.83 -23.01 1.03
C THR A 112 -3.48 -23.86 2.11
N THR A 113 -3.35 -23.46 3.38
CA THR A 113 -3.96 -24.18 4.50
C THR A 113 -5.49 -24.07 4.47
N PHE A 114 -6.03 -22.90 4.14
CA PHE A 114 -7.46 -22.62 4.17
C PHE A 114 -8.22 -23.33 3.01
N TYR A 115 -7.68 -23.25 1.78
CA TYR A 115 -8.32 -23.83 0.60
C TYR A 115 -7.80 -25.23 0.24
N GLY A 116 -6.78 -25.76 0.94
CA GLY A 116 -6.17 -27.04 0.67
C GLY A 116 -5.24 -27.07 -0.55
N GLN A 117 -4.98 -25.92 -1.18
CA GLN A 117 -4.09 -25.78 -2.34
C GLN A 117 -3.54 -24.34 -2.42
N PRO A 118 -2.34 -24.14 -2.96
CA PRO A 118 -1.80 -22.80 -3.17
C PRO A 118 -2.61 -22.03 -4.21
N PRO A 119 -2.51 -20.69 -4.24
CA PRO A 119 -3.09 -19.90 -5.32
C PRO A 119 -2.47 -20.33 -6.67
N SER A 120 -3.30 -20.38 -7.70
CA SER A 120 -2.86 -20.70 -9.06
C SER A 120 -2.12 -19.51 -9.69
N TYR A 121 -2.51 -18.30 -9.31
CA TYR A 121 -1.88 -17.05 -9.71
C TYR A 121 -1.85 -16.08 -8.55
N SER A 122 -0.75 -15.33 -8.46
CA SER A 122 -0.51 -14.31 -7.45
C SER A 122 -0.19 -12.98 -8.11
N TYR A 123 -0.81 -11.91 -7.64
CA TYR A 123 -0.65 -10.58 -8.20
C TYR A 123 -0.30 -9.58 -7.11
N PHE A 124 0.42 -8.54 -7.48
CA PHE A 124 0.66 -7.36 -6.66
C PHE A 124 0.13 -6.12 -7.38
N ASP A 125 -0.58 -5.25 -6.68
CA ASP A 125 -1.04 -3.95 -7.17
C ASP A 125 -0.72 -2.86 -6.16
N GLY A 126 -0.06 -1.80 -6.59
CA GLY A 126 0.25 -0.69 -5.72
C GLY A 126 0.45 0.62 -6.46
N CYS A 127 0.00 1.70 -5.83
CA CYS A 127 0.15 3.06 -6.35
C CYS A 127 0.93 3.94 -5.36
N SER A 128 1.68 4.93 -5.86
CA SER A 128 2.51 5.82 -5.04
C SER A 128 3.63 5.03 -4.30
N SER A 129 3.60 4.97 -2.98
CA SER A 129 4.51 4.09 -2.21
C SER A 129 4.27 2.62 -2.53
N GLY A 130 3.00 2.20 -2.70
CA GLY A 130 2.67 0.86 -3.19
C GLY A 130 3.22 0.57 -4.57
N GLY A 131 3.34 1.58 -5.44
CA GLY A 131 4.05 1.48 -6.71
C GLY A 131 5.56 1.28 -6.53
N GLN A 132 6.17 1.87 -5.51
CA GLN A 132 7.56 1.60 -5.12
C GLN A 132 7.72 0.16 -4.61
N GLU A 133 6.82 -0.31 -3.74
CA GLU A 133 6.76 -1.69 -3.25
C GLU A 133 6.66 -2.67 -4.43
N ALA A 134 5.77 -2.41 -5.39
CA ALA A 134 5.64 -3.19 -6.62
C ALA A 134 6.95 -3.31 -7.41
N LEU A 135 7.71 -2.22 -7.53
CA LEU A 135 9.02 -2.23 -8.18
C LEU A 135 10.07 -2.99 -7.37
N GLN A 136 10.01 -2.94 -6.04
CA GLN A 136 10.88 -3.73 -5.16
C GLN A 136 10.60 -5.22 -5.30
N GLU A 137 9.33 -5.62 -5.33
CA GLU A 137 8.92 -7.00 -5.55
C GLU A 137 9.41 -7.51 -6.91
N ALA A 138 9.18 -6.76 -7.99
CA ALA A 138 9.65 -7.13 -9.32
C ALA A 138 11.17 -7.28 -9.40
N GLN A 139 11.92 -6.46 -8.67
CA GLN A 139 13.38 -6.44 -8.72
C GLN A 139 14.03 -7.48 -7.80
N ARG A 140 13.53 -7.59 -6.56
CA ARG A 140 14.18 -8.38 -5.50
C ARG A 140 13.58 -9.76 -5.32
N TYR A 141 12.27 -9.87 -5.53
CA TYR A 141 11.50 -11.08 -5.25
C TYR A 141 10.65 -11.52 -6.46
N PRO A 142 11.25 -11.64 -7.66
CA PRO A 142 10.50 -11.88 -8.91
C PRO A 142 9.74 -13.22 -8.93
N GLY A 143 9.93 -14.06 -7.94
CA GLY A 143 9.20 -15.33 -7.79
C GLY A 143 7.94 -15.22 -6.93
N ASP A 144 7.65 -14.07 -6.34
CA ASP A 144 6.50 -13.92 -5.45
C ASP A 144 5.18 -13.70 -6.19
N PHE A 145 5.22 -13.05 -7.33
CA PHE A 145 4.01 -12.71 -8.09
C PHE A 145 4.14 -13.04 -9.57
N ASP A 146 3.05 -13.51 -10.16
CA ASP A 146 2.93 -13.78 -11.60
C ASP A 146 2.69 -12.50 -12.40
N GLY A 147 2.11 -11.47 -11.76
CA GLY A 147 1.87 -10.17 -12.37
C GLY A 147 1.94 -9.06 -11.33
N ILE A 148 2.54 -7.92 -11.72
CA ILE A 148 2.77 -6.77 -10.86
C ILE A 148 2.32 -5.49 -11.57
N ILE A 149 1.48 -4.68 -10.90
CA ILE A 149 1.06 -3.36 -11.35
C ILE A 149 1.72 -2.31 -10.45
N ALA A 150 2.59 -1.48 -11.04
CA ALA A 150 3.26 -0.38 -10.36
C ALA A 150 2.68 0.96 -10.82
N GLY A 151 1.64 1.44 -10.13
CA GLY A 151 0.96 2.69 -10.42
C GLY A 151 1.71 3.89 -9.88
N ALA A 152 2.04 4.89 -10.72
CA ALA A 152 2.68 6.14 -10.31
C ALA A 152 3.75 5.98 -9.21
N PRO A 153 4.74 5.10 -9.38
CA PRO A 153 5.63 4.67 -8.31
C PRO A 153 6.48 5.82 -7.76
N ALA A 154 6.57 5.92 -6.43
CA ALA A 154 7.47 6.83 -5.74
C ALA A 154 8.89 6.26 -5.69
N ASN A 155 9.45 5.89 -6.84
CA ASN A 155 10.66 5.08 -6.94
C ASN A 155 11.98 5.82 -6.68
N ILE A 156 11.98 7.16 -6.73
CA ILE A 156 13.14 8.00 -6.46
C ILE A 156 12.79 8.96 -5.33
N MET A 157 12.54 8.41 -4.13
CA MET A 157 11.97 9.16 -3.00
C MET A 157 12.84 10.32 -2.53
N ALA A 158 14.15 10.14 -2.41
CA ALA A 158 15.02 11.20 -1.89
C ALA A 158 15.03 12.45 -2.80
N PRO A 159 15.30 12.37 -4.10
CA PRO A 159 15.14 13.51 -5.01
C PRO A 159 13.71 14.01 -5.11
N LEU A 160 12.71 13.10 -5.19
CA LEU A 160 11.32 13.49 -5.38
C LEU A 160 10.79 14.29 -4.18
N VAL A 161 11.04 13.83 -2.96
CA VAL A 161 10.54 14.46 -1.75
C VAL A 161 11.47 15.58 -1.26
N ALA A 162 12.77 15.32 -1.17
CA ALA A 162 13.71 16.31 -0.63
C ALA A 162 13.94 17.49 -1.59
N GLU A 163 14.17 17.23 -2.88
CA GLU A 163 14.50 18.32 -3.81
C GLU A 163 13.24 19.02 -4.32
N VAL A 164 12.25 18.28 -4.81
CA VAL A 164 11.06 18.85 -5.43
C VAL A 164 10.19 19.58 -4.40
N GLN A 165 9.96 18.99 -3.22
CA GLN A 165 9.16 19.65 -2.18
C GLN A 165 9.85 20.89 -1.61
N VAL A 166 11.15 20.83 -1.40
CA VAL A 166 11.93 22.01 -0.97
C VAL A 166 11.92 23.07 -2.06
N TRP A 167 12.02 22.68 -3.33
CA TRP A 167 11.93 23.61 -4.43
C TRP A 167 10.55 24.29 -4.50
N TYR A 168 9.45 23.54 -4.37
CA TYR A 168 8.10 24.12 -4.32
C TYR A 168 7.95 25.11 -3.16
N ALA A 169 8.39 24.73 -1.98
CA ALA A 169 8.32 25.61 -0.81
C ALA A 169 9.08 26.91 -1.03
N ARG A 170 10.30 26.85 -1.60
CA ARG A 170 11.12 28.02 -1.90
C ARG A 170 10.56 28.86 -3.06
N ALA A 171 10.06 28.22 -4.09
CA ALA A 171 9.46 28.92 -5.25
C ALA A 171 8.19 29.71 -4.87
N ASN A 172 7.54 29.35 -3.77
CA ASN A 172 6.36 30.06 -3.25
C ASN A 172 6.73 31.18 -2.24
N LEU A 173 7.99 31.64 -2.20
CA LEU A 173 8.39 32.73 -1.34
C LEU A 173 8.79 33.97 -2.15
N ASP A 174 8.39 35.15 -1.66
CA ASP A 174 8.88 36.41 -2.17
C ASP A 174 10.30 36.74 -1.62
N ALA A 175 10.85 37.88 -2.02
CA ALA A 175 12.17 38.32 -1.60
C ALA A 175 12.26 38.61 -0.09
N GLN A 176 11.16 38.74 0.62
CA GLN A 176 11.04 38.95 2.04
C GLN A 176 10.74 37.68 2.83
N GLY A 177 10.57 36.53 2.12
CA GLY A 177 10.28 35.25 2.73
C GLY A 177 8.80 35.01 3.04
N HIS A 178 7.88 35.83 2.51
CA HIS A 178 6.45 35.63 2.65
C HIS A 178 5.93 34.70 1.55
N GLN A 179 4.89 33.90 1.85
CA GLN A 179 4.24 33.06 0.86
C GLN A 179 3.55 33.91 -0.22
N ILE A 180 3.86 33.63 -1.48
CA ILE A 180 3.25 34.29 -2.65
C ILE A 180 1.82 33.76 -2.85
N LEU A 181 1.67 32.44 -2.90
CA LEU A 181 0.38 31.75 -3.03
C LEU A 181 -0.02 31.19 -1.68
N THR A 182 -1.03 31.75 -1.07
CA THR A 182 -1.61 31.33 0.21
C THR A 182 -2.97 30.64 -0.02
N ALA A 183 -3.47 29.90 0.96
CA ALA A 183 -4.69 29.11 0.83
C ALA A 183 -5.93 29.95 0.49
N ASP A 184 -6.00 31.18 0.95
CA ASP A 184 -7.08 32.15 0.66
C ASP A 184 -7.09 32.61 -0.81
N LYS A 185 -5.97 32.48 -1.53
CA LYS A 185 -5.86 32.81 -2.96
C LYS A 185 -6.27 31.67 -3.89
N LEU A 186 -6.35 30.45 -3.39
CA LEU A 186 -6.67 29.26 -4.22
C LEU A 186 -8.03 29.35 -4.93
N PRO A 187 -9.12 29.85 -4.31
CA PRO A 187 -10.39 30.01 -5.02
C PRO A 187 -10.31 30.94 -6.23
N ALA A 188 -9.57 32.06 -6.08
CA ALA A 188 -9.40 33.02 -7.20
C ALA A 188 -8.53 32.41 -8.31
N LEU A 189 -7.48 31.68 -7.97
CA LEU A 189 -6.65 30.96 -8.94
C LEU A 189 -7.48 29.90 -9.69
N HIS A 190 -8.26 29.11 -8.97
CA HIS A 190 -9.12 28.10 -9.57
C HIS A 190 -10.11 28.73 -10.56
N ALA A 191 -10.79 29.82 -10.17
CA ALA A 191 -11.73 30.50 -11.03
C ALA A 191 -11.09 31.13 -12.30
N ALA A 192 -9.79 31.45 -12.24
CA ALA A 192 -9.06 31.99 -13.38
C ALA A 192 -8.59 30.93 -14.39
N VAL A 193 -8.51 29.66 -13.96
CA VAL A 193 -8.05 28.54 -14.78
C VAL A 193 -9.21 27.77 -15.42
N MET A 194 -10.37 27.73 -14.76
CA MET A 194 -11.58 27.04 -15.21
C MET A 194 -12.44 27.95 -16.12
#